data_a4135bffd55a2c007dd627a7b5b94f49
#
_entry.id   a4135bffd55a2c007dd627a7b5b94f49
#
_cell.length_a   1.000
_cell.length_b   1.000
_cell.length_c   1.000
_cell.angle_alpha   90.00
_cell.angle_beta   90.00
_cell.angle_gamma   90.00
#
_symmetry.space_group_name_H-M   'P 1'
#
loop_
_entity.id
_entity.type
_entity.pdbx_description
1 polymer ?
#
loop_
_entity_poly.entity_id
_entity_poly.type
_entity_poly.pdbx_seq_one_letter_code
_entity_poly.pdbx_strand_id
1 'polypeptide(L)'
;MKEHSIDIQLSHPDDLFHLFGSNERHLRLMEEELDVVIHARTEIVQVLGEESACEEARQVIQALMVLVNRGMTVGTPDVVTAISMVKNDEIDKFVSLYEEEIIKDNTGKPIRVKTLGQKLYVDSVKQHDVTFGIGPAGTGKTFLAVTLAVTALKRGQVKRIILTRPAVEAGESLGFLPGDLKEKVDPYLRPVYDALYQILGKDQTTRLMEREIIEIAPLAYMRGRTLDDAFVILDEAQNTTIMQMKMFLTRLGFHSKMIVNGDISQIDLPRNVKSGLIDAQEKLKNIHQIDFVHFSAKDVVPHPVVAQIIRAYEYSTEVAHD
;
A
#
# COMPACT_ATOMS: atom_id res chain seq x y z
N MET A 1 -20.24 -20.63 -29.47
CA MET A 1 -20.01 -20.84 -28.01
C MET A 1 -21.39 -20.79 -27.35
N LYS A 2 -21.69 -21.70 -26.44
CA LYS A 2 -22.98 -21.58 -25.68
C LYS A 2 -22.77 -20.43 -24.69
N GLU A 3 -23.57 -19.36 -24.82
CA GLU A 3 -23.64 -18.32 -23.80
C GLU A 3 -24.18 -18.97 -22.51
N HIS A 4 -23.39 -18.93 -21.47
CA HIS A 4 -23.82 -19.33 -20.13
C HIS A 4 -24.49 -18.13 -19.45
N SER A 5 -25.49 -18.40 -18.60
CA SER A 5 -26.20 -17.37 -17.84
C SER A 5 -26.32 -17.79 -16.40
N ILE A 6 -25.96 -16.88 -15.50
CA ILE A 6 -26.13 -17.04 -14.05
C ILE A 6 -27.01 -15.90 -13.53
N ASP A 7 -28.04 -16.24 -12.77
CA ASP A 7 -28.88 -15.28 -12.08
C ASP A 7 -28.49 -15.21 -10.60
N ILE A 8 -28.24 -14.01 -10.11
CA ILE A 8 -27.87 -13.72 -8.71
C ILE A 8 -29.01 -12.93 -8.08
N GLN A 9 -29.63 -13.51 -7.05
CA GLN A 9 -30.67 -12.85 -6.28
C GLN A 9 -30.06 -11.91 -5.23
N LEU A 10 -30.46 -10.64 -5.21
CA LEU A 10 -30.15 -9.66 -4.19
C LEU A 10 -31.19 -9.70 -3.06
N SER A 11 -30.77 -9.24 -1.88
CA SER A 11 -31.63 -9.21 -0.71
C SER A 11 -32.67 -8.07 -0.75
N HIS A 12 -32.25 -6.93 -1.31
CA HIS A 12 -33.08 -5.72 -1.42
C HIS A 12 -32.84 -5.00 -2.76
N PRO A 13 -33.86 -4.32 -3.32
CA PRO A 13 -33.69 -3.54 -4.56
C PRO A 13 -32.63 -2.43 -4.47
N ASP A 14 -32.47 -1.82 -3.29
CA ASP A 14 -31.51 -0.75 -3.05
C ASP A 14 -30.04 -1.25 -3.11
N ASP A 15 -29.82 -2.56 -2.97
CA ASP A 15 -28.49 -3.17 -3.06
C ASP A 15 -27.85 -2.94 -4.42
N LEU A 16 -28.63 -2.82 -5.50
CA LEU A 16 -28.13 -2.51 -6.84
C LEU A 16 -27.37 -1.18 -6.86
N PHE A 17 -27.92 -0.15 -6.22
CA PHE A 17 -27.28 1.16 -6.18
C PHE A 17 -25.99 1.12 -5.34
N HIS A 18 -26.02 0.42 -4.21
CA HIS A 18 -24.86 0.26 -3.35
C HIS A 18 -23.74 -0.57 -3.99
N LEU A 19 -24.10 -1.58 -4.78
CA LEU A 19 -23.18 -2.47 -5.47
C LEU A 19 -22.58 -1.82 -6.71
N PHE A 20 -23.41 -1.26 -7.60
CA PHE A 20 -22.97 -0.76 -8.91
C PHE A 20 -22.59 0.72 -8.92
N GLY A 21 -22.92 1.44 -7.84
CA GLY A 21 -22.58 2.85 -7.68
C GLY A 21 -23.32 3.79 -8.65
N SER A 22 -22.99 5.08 -8.56
CA SER A 22 -23.58 6.08 -9.46
C SER A 22 -23.20 5.81 -10.92
N ASN A 23 -24.20 5.90 -11.83
CA ASN A 23 -24.01 5.67 -13.28
C ASN A 23 -23.47 4.28 -13.63
N GLU A 24 -23.74 3.27 -12.80
CA GLU A 24 -23.35 1.87 -13.06
C GLU A 24 -21.87 1.65 -13.36
N ARG A 25 -21.00 2.53 -12.84
CA ARG A 25 -19.58 2.48 -13.14
C ARG A 25 -18.88 1.20 -12.67
N HIS A 26 -19.36 0.59 -11.57
CA HIS A 26 -18.80 -0.66 -11.07
C HIS A 26 -19.24 -1.84 -11.94
N LEU A 27 -20.48 -1.79 -12.47
CA LEU A 27 -20.98 -2.78 -13.41
C LEU A 27 -20.12 -2.80 -14.66
N ARG A 28 -19.90 -1.64 -15.31
CA ARG A 28 -19.05 -1.54 -16.50
C ARG A 28 -17.63 -2.03 -16.25
N LEU A 29 -17.08 -1.72 -15.08
CA LEU A 29 -15.74 -2.19 -14.71
C LEU A 29 -15.69 -3.72 -14.61
N MET A 30 -16.72 -4.35 -14.03
CA MET A 30 -16.81 -5.80 -13.98
C MET A 30 -16.98 -6.43 -15.38
N GLU A 31 -17.82 -5.85 -16.23
CA GLU A 31 -18.01 -6.31 -17.62
C GLU A 31 -16.68 -6.25 -18.40
N GLU A 32 -15.96 -5.13 -18.35
CA GLU A 32 -14.67 -4.94 -19.04
C GLU A 32 -13.57 -5.87 -18.52
N GLU A 33 -13.48 -6.06 -17.21
CA GLU A 33 -12.37 -6.81 -16.60
C GLU A 33 -12.59 -8.32 -16.56
N LEU A 34 -13.86 -8.78 -16.58
CA LEU A 34 -14.21 -10.20 -16.50
C LEU A 34 -14.76 -10.75 -17.82
N ASP A 35 -14.88 -9.92 -18.87
CA ASP A 35 -15.39 -10.31 -20.19
C ASP A 35 -16.81 -10.93 -20.10
N VAL A 36 -17.72 -10.26 -19.41
CA VAL A 36 -19.12 -10.64 -19.22
C VAL A 36 -20.06 -9.50 -19.58
N VAL A 37 -21.34 -9.81 -19.78
CA VAL A 37 -22.42 -8.83 -19.88
C VAL A 37 -23.31 -8.96 -18.65
N ILE A 38 -23.62 -7.84 -17.99
CA ILE A 38 -24.38 -7.83 -16.74
C ILE A 38 -25.69 -7.05 -16.92
N HIS A 39 -26.81 -7.72 -16.71
CA HIS A 39 -28.14 -7.11 -16.70
C HIS A 39 -28.67 -7.06 -15.27
N ALA A 40 -28.83 -5.86 -14.74
CA ALA A 40 -29.37 -5.64 -13.41
C ALA A 40 -30.84 -5.18 -13.47
N ARG A 41 -31.74 -5.93 -12.88
CA ARG A 41 -33.19 -5.62 -12.83
C ARG A 41 -33.74 -5.90 -11.45
N THR A 42 -34.23 -4.85 -10.79
CA THR A 42 -34.88 -4.89 -9.49
C THR A 42 -34.06 -5.64 -8.41
N GLU A 43 -34.19 -6.94 -8.30
CA GLU A 43 -33.50 -7.78 -7.31
C GLU A 43 -32.68 -8.91 -7.96
N ILE A 44 -32.61 -8.94 -9.28
CA ILE A 44 -31.89 -9.98 -10.02
C ILE A 44 -30.76 -9.34 -10.82
N VAL A 45 -29.57 -9.88 -10.65
CA VAL A 45 -28.39 -9.58 -11.49
C VAL A 45 -28.12 -10.81 -12.34
N GLN A 46 -28.36 -10.67 -13.64
CA GLN A 46 -28.06 -11.69 -14.62
C GLN A 46 -26.70 -11.44 -15.23
N VAL A 47 -25.83 -12.46 -15.21
CA VAL A 47 -24.48 -12.42 -15.80
C VAL A 47 -24.45 -13.38 -16.98
N LEU A 48 -23.99 -12.90 -18.13
CA LEU A 48 -23.93 -13.60 -19.40
C LEU A 48 -22.49 -13.64 -19.91
N GLY A 49 -21.99 -14.78 -20.34
CA GLY A 49 -20.64 -14.91 -20.88
C GLY A 49 -20.17 -16.35 -20.97
N GLU A 50 -18.87 -16.56 -20.90
CA GLU A 50 -18.29 -17.88 -20.74
C GLU A 50 -18.51 -18.38 -19.30
N GLU A 51 -18.61 -19.70 -19.11
CA GLU A 51 -18.97 -20.30 -17.81
C GLU A 51 -18.00 -19.89 -16.69
N SER A 52 -16.70 -19.90 -16.96
CA SER A 52 -15.67 -19.49 -16.00
C SER A 52 -15.77 -17.99 -15.64
N ALA A 53 -15.99 -17.14 -16.64
CA ALA A 53 -16.13 -15.70 -16.45
C ALA A 53 -17.42 -15.34 -15.67
N CYS A 54 -18.52 -16.03 -15.95
CA CYS A 54 -19.76 -15.88 -15.18
C CYS A 54 -19.57 -16.28 -13.71
N GLU A 55 -18.82 -17.34 -13.45
CA GLU A 55 -18.53 -17.80 -12.09
C GLU A 55 -17.63 -16.82 -11.34
N GLU A 56 -16.60 -16.27 -11.99
CA GLU A 56 -15.76 -15.20 -11.42
C GLU A 56 -16.59 -13.95 -11.08
N ALA A 57 -17.45 -13.50 -12.00
CA ALA A 57 -18.32 -12.37 -11.76
C ALA A 57 -19.31 -12.62 -10.61
N ARG A 58 -19.87 -13.85 -10.51
CA ARG A 58 -20.71 -14.25 -9.40
C ARG A 58 -19.99 -14.14 -8.06
N GLN A 59 -18.76 -14.63 -7.99
CA GLN A 59 -17.94 -14.58 -6.76
C GLN A 59 -17.63 -13.14 -6.37
N VAL A 60 -17.26 -12.28 -7.33
CA VAL A 60 -17.03 -10.84 -7.08
C VAL A 60 -18.28 -10.17 -6.53
N ILE A 61 -19.43 -10.36 -7.17
CA ILE A 61 -20.71 -9.78 -6.74
C ILE A 61 -21.08 -10.25 -5.33
N GLN A 62 -20.95 -11.55 -5.04
CA GLN A 62 -21.25 -12.10 -3.72
C GLN A 62 -20.32 -11.54 -2.64
N ALA A 63 -19.02 -11.42 -2.91
CA ALA A 63 -18.05 -10.85 -1.97
C ALA A 63 -18.36 -9.36 -1.65
N LEU A 64 -18.70 -8.57 -2.68
CA LEU A 64 -19.10 -7.18 -2.51
C LEU A 64 -20.43 -7.05 -1.76
N MET A 65 -21.38 -7.94 -2.00
CA MET A 65 -22.66 -7.98 -1.28
C MET A 65 -22.49 -8.23 0.22
N VAL A 66 -21.48 -8.99 0.64
CA VAL A 66 -21.16 -9.13 2.08
C VAL A 66 -20.83 -7.77 2.70
N LEU A 67 -20.13 -6.89 1.98
CA LEU A 67 -19.82 -5.54 2.47
C LEU A 67 -21.07 -4.66 2.53
N VAL A 68 -21.90 -4.70 1.49
CA VAL A 68 -23.18 -3.96 1.45
C VAL A 68 -24.06 -4.38 2.61
N ASN A 69 -24.23 -5.68 2.85
CA ASN A 69 -25.03 -6.23 3.95
C ASN A 69 -24.49 -5.85 5.35
N ARG A 70 -23.19 -5.53 5.46
CA ARG A 70 -22.58 -4.98 6.67
C ARG A 70 -22.74 -3.45 6.80
N GLY A 71 -23.47 -2.81 5.89
CA GLY A 71 -23.66 -1.35 5.86
C GLY A 71 -22.43 -0.57 5.40
N MET A 72 -21.50 -1.22 4.70
CA MET A 72 -20.31 -0.58 4.16
C MET A 72 -20.59 -0.03 2.77
N THR A 73 -20.02 1.15 2.47
CA THR A 73 -20.09 1.72 1.13
C THR A 73 -19.03 1.07 0.25
N VAL A 74 -19.45 0.44 -0.84
CA VAL A 74 -18.55 -0.12 -1.86
C VAL A 74 -18.06 0.98 -2.80
N GLY A 75 -16.77 1.11 -2.96
CA GLY A 75 -16.14 2.04 -3.91
C GLY A 75 -15.41 1.30 -5.04
N THR A 76 -15.01 2.05 -6.08
CA THR A 76 -14.23 1.49 -7.20
C THR A 76 -12.98 0.70 -6.75
N PRO A 77 -12.19 1.15 -5.74
CA PRO A 77 -11.06 0.36 -5.27
C PRO A 77 -11.44 -1.02 -4.71
N ASP A 78 -12.62 -1.14 -4.10
CA ASP A 78 -13.10 -2.40 -3.54
C ASP A 78 -13.45 -3.38 -4.65
N VAL A 79 -14.07 -2.89 -5.73
CA VAL A 79 -14.37 -3.68 -6.93
C VAL A 79 -13.09 -4.15 -7.62
N VAL A 80 -12.11 -3.25 -7.81
CA VAL A 80 -10.80 -3.61 -8.39
C VAL A 80 -10.10 -4.68 -7.55
N THR A 81 -10.13 -4.54 -6.23
CA THR A 81 -9.55 -5.54 -5.32
C THR A 81 -10.27 -6.88 -5.43
N ALA A 82 -11.60 -6.91 -5.44
CA ALA A 82 -12.37 -8.15 -5.57
C ALA A 82 -12.08 -8.86 -6.91
N ILE A 83 -12.04 -8.12 -8.02
CA ILE A 83 -11.68 -8.65 -9.34
C ILE A 83 -10.25 -9.20 -9.35
N SER A 84 -9.29 -8.48 -8.77
CA SER A 84 -7.91 -8.98 -8.66
C SER A 84 -7.83 -10.25 -7.83
N MET A 85 -8.57 -10.34 -6.74
CA MET A 85 -8.55 -11.50 -5.86
C MET A 85 -9.22 -12.72 -6.48
N VAL A 86 -10.32 -12.58 -7.23
CA VAL A 86 -10.93 -13.71 -7.95
C VAL A 86 -10.00 -14.26 -9.00
N LYS A 87 -9.34 -13.42 -9.79
CA LYS A 87 -8.35 -13.82 -10.80
C LYS A 87 -7.11 -14.54 -10.21
N ASN A 88 -6.88 -14.42 -8.89
CA ASN A 88 -5.78 -15.05 -8.17
C ASN A 88 -6.25 -16.21 -7.25
N ASP A 89 -7.50 -16.65 -7.33
CA ASP A 89 -8.09 -17.68 -6.46
C ASP A 89 -8.00 -17.34 -4.96
N GLU A 90 -8.14 -16.06 -4.61
CA GLU A 90 -8.01 -15.55 -3.24
C GLU A 90 -9.29 -14.85 -2.73
N ILE A 91 -10.40 -14.91 -3.48
CA ILE A 91 -11.63 -14.17 -3.19
C ILE A 91 -12.26 -14.53 -1.83
N ASP A 92 -12.07 -15.75 -1.36
CA ASP A 92 -12.49 -16.24 -0.04
C ASP A 92 -11.92 -15.40 1.11
N LYS A 93 -10.76 -14.78 0.91
CA LYS A 93 -10.09 -13.93 1.89
C LYS A 93 -10.50 -12.45 1.80
N PHE A 94 -11.27 -12.05 0.77
CA PHE A 94 -11.61 -10.65 0.50
C PHE A 94 -12.26 -9.97 1.71
N VAL A 95 -13.23 -10.60 2.34
CA VAL A 95 -13.96 -10.04 3.48
C VAL A 95 -13.03 -9.78 4.68
N SER A 96 -11.99 -10.57 4.83
CA SER A 96 -11.00 -10.41 5.91
C SER A 96 -10.22 -9.10 5.85
N LEU A 97 -10.13 -8.45 4.68
CA LEU A 97 -9.49 -7.15 4.52
C LEU A 97 -10.29 -6.01 5.19
N TYR A 98 -11.59 -6.25 5.43
CA TYR A 98 -12.51 -5.25 5.99
C TYR A 98 -12.82 -5.48 7.47
N GLU A 99 -12.25 -6.51 8.10
CA GLU A 99 -12.46 -6.81 9.52
C GLU A 99 -11.85 -5.77 10.44
N GLU A 100 -10.76 -5.14 10.03
CA GLU A 100 -10.04 -4.18 10.84
C GLU A 100 -9.89 -2.82 10.15
N GLU A 101 -10.24 -1.77 10.89
CA GLU A 101 -9.92 -0.39 10.56
C GLU A 101 -8.60 -0.01 11.26
N ILE A 102 -7.61 0.42 10.49
CA ILE A 102 -6.32 0.85 11.09
C ILE A 102 -6.52 2.16 11.84
N ILE A 103 -7.11 3.16 11.16
CA ILE A 103 -7.41 4.49 11.67
C ILE A 103 -8.40 5.19 10.73
N LYS A 104 -8.99 6.30 11.15
CA LYS A 104 -9.71 7.23 10.26
C LYS A 104 -8.79 8.34 9.80
N ASP A 105 -8.91 8.73 8.53
CA ASP A 105 -8.19 9.87 7.97
C ASP A 105 -8.74 11.21 8.50
N ASN A 106 -8.19 12.32 8.05
CA ASN A 106 -8.60 13.66 8.48
C ASN A 106 -10.03 14.06 8.09
N THR A 107 -10.66 13.31 7.16
CA THR A 107 -12.05 13.49 6.73
C THR A 107 -13.02 12.55 7.45
N GLY A 108 -12.52 11.67 8.32
CA GLY A 108 -13.30 10.65 9.02
C GLY A 108 -13.48 9.35 8.22
N LYS A 109 -12.87 9.23 7.05
CA LYS A 109 -12.93 8.01 6.24
C LYS A 109 -12.01 6.93 6.82
N PRO A 110 -12.49 5.68 6.97
CA PRO A 110 -11.68 4.59 7.50
C PRO A 110 -10.56 4.21 6.52
N ILE A 111 -9.35 4.05 7.05
CA ILE A 111 -8.19 3.49 6.34
C ILE A 111 -8.11 2.01 6.69
N ARG A 112 -8.15 1.16 5.66
CA ARG A 112 -8.06 -0.30 5.75
C ARG A 112 -7.00 -0.82 4.78
N VAL A 113 -6.56 -2.04 4.99
CA VAL A 113 -5.76 -2.76 3.99
C VAL A 113 -6.60 -3.07 2.75
N LYS A 114 -5.96 -3.16 1.61
CA LYS A 114 -6.61 -3.43 0.32
C LYS A 114 -6.15 -4.75 -0.30
N THR A 115 -5.05 -5.31 0.19
CA THR A 115 -4.48 -6.57 -0.32
C THR A 115 -4.02 -7.45 0.82
N LEU A 116 -3.84 -8.72 0.54
CA LEU A 116 -3.33 -9.68 1.54
C LEU A 116 -1.90 -9.36 1.95
N GLY A 117 -1.04 -8.93 1.02
CA GLY A 117 0.31 -8.49 1.35
C GLY A 117 0.31 -7.28 2.30
N GLN A 118 -0.61 -6.33 2.09
CA GLN A 118 -0.80 -5.22 3.02
C GLN A 118 -1.28 -5.69 4.40
N LYS A 119 -2.18 -6.69 4.46
CA LYS A 119 -2.64 -7.29 5.72
C LYS A 119 -1.48 -7.93 6.47
N LEU A 120 -0.70 -8.78 5.79
CA LEU A 120 0.48 -9.42 6.38
C LEU A 120 1.49 -8.39 6.91
N TYR A 121 1.70 -7.30 6.16
CA TYR A 121 2.60 -6.23 6.58
C TYR A 121 2.10 -5.52 7.86
N VAL A 122 0.83 -5.18 7.93
CA VAL A 122 0.22 -4.57 9.12
C VAL A 122 0.33 -5.51 10.32
N ASP A 123 0.05 -6.80 10.14
CA ASP A 123 0.12 -7.80 11.20
C ASP A 123 1.58 -8.00 11.67
N SER A 124 2.53 -8.04 10.75
CA SER A 124 3.97 -8.09 11.06
C SER A 124 4.42 -6.90 11.90
N VAL A 125 4.07 -5.67 11.49
CA VAL A 125 4.44 -4.46 12.25
C VAL A 125 3.86 -4.45 13.67
N LYS A 126 2.68 -5.03 13.88
CA LYS A 126 2.10 -5.16 15.23
C LYS A 126 2.91 -6.10 16.12
N GLN A 127 3.44 -7.18 15.55
CA GLN A 127 4.05 -8.29 16.29
C GLN A 127 5.57 -8.14 16.49
N HIS A 128 6.28 -7.45 15.60
CA HIS A 128 7.74 -7.38 15.60
C HIS A 128 8.26 -5.97 15.93
N ASP A 129 9.48 -5.88 16.42
CA ASP A 129 10.13 -4.60 16.72
C ASP A 129 10.66 -3.93 15.45
N VAL A 130 11.10 -4.75 14.48
CA VAL A 130 11.58 -4.30 13.17
C VAL A 130 10.87 -5.07 12.07
N THR A 131 10.23 -4.35 11.14
CA THR A 131 9.58 -4.96 9.97
C THR A 131 10.14 -4.39 8.70
N PHE A 132 10.57 -5.27 7.80
CA PHE A 132 10.98 -4.92 6.45
C PHE A 132 9.81 -5.11 5.49
N GLY A 133 9.44 -4.07 4.73
CA GLY A 133 8.47 -4.11 3.66
C GLY A 133 9.18 -4.03 2.31
N ILE A 134 9.32 -5.15 1.60
CA ILE A 134 10.09 -5.26 0.36
C ILE A 134 9.18 -5.56 -0.82
N GLY A 135 9.26 -4.80 -1.89
CA GLY A 135 8.51 -5.06 -3.12
C GLY A 135 8.26 -3.81 -3.97
N PRO A 136 7.53 -3.96 -5.08
CA PRO A 136 7.41 -2.93 -6.10
C PRO A 136 6.73 -1.65 -5.60
N ALA A 137 6.96 -0.55 -6.31
CA ALA A 137 6.24 0.69 -6.10
C ALA A 137 4.72 0.51 -6.28
N GLY A 138 3.91 1.38 -5.66
CA GLY A 138 2.44 1.30 -5.76
C GLY A 138 1.76 0.29 -4.85
N THR A 139 2.48 -0.49 -4.04
CA THR A 139 1.91 -1.45 -3.07
C THR A 139 1.47 -0.80 -1.75
N GLY A 140 1.66 0.51 -1.58
CA GLY A 140 1.21 1.26 -0.41
C GLY A 140 2.11 1.19 0.83
N LYS A 141 3.34 0.66 0.73
CA LYS A 141 4.29 0.50 1.85
C LYS A 141 4.49 1.78 2.66
N THR A 142 4.85 2.86 1.99
CA THR A 142 5.11 4.17 2.64
C THR A 142 3.86 4.71 3.32
N PHE A 143 2.70 4.66 2.64
CA PHE A 143 1.43 5.10 3.20
C PHE A 143 1.02 4.31 4.43
N LEU A 144 1.11 2.98 4.38
CA LEU A 144 0.79 2.11 5.51
C LEU A 144 1.76 2.31 6.68
N ALA A 145 3.06 2.46 6.41
CA ALA A 145 4.05 2.75 7.45
C ALA A 145 3.72 4.05 8.21
N VAL A 146 3.40 5.12 7.47
CA VAL A 146 2.97 6.39 8.07
C VAL A 146 1.65 6.24 8.83
N THR A 147 0.69 5.51 8.28
CA THR A 147 -0.60 5.22 8.93
C THR A 147 -0.41 4.51 10.27
N LEU A 148 0.44 3.50 10.31
CA LEU A 148 0.73 2.73 11.52
C LEU A 148 1.47 3.56 12.56
N ALA A 149 2.43 4.39 12.12
CA ALA A 149 3.15 5.30 13.01
C ALA A 149 2.22 6.33 13.66
N VAL A 150 1.33 6.94 12.87
CA VAL A 150 0.33 7.88 13.41
C VAL A 150 -0.66 7.17 14.34
N THR A 151 -1.03 5.93 14.04
CA THR A 151 -1.89 5.12 14.90
C THR A 151 -1.21 4.85 16.24
N ALA A 152 0.06 4.45 16.23
CA ALA A 152 0.84 4.21 17.44
C ALA A 152 1.01 5.48 18.27
N LEU A 153 1.25 6.63 17.63
CA LEU A 153 1.33 7.94 18.30
C LEU A 153 -0.01 8.33 18.94
N LYS A 154 -1.12 8.22 18.21
CA LYS A 154 -2.46 8.54 18.74
C LYS A 154 -2.88 7.61 19.88
N ARG A 155 -2.42 6.36 19.88
CA ARG A 155 -2.65 5.39 20.97
C ARG A 155 -1.68 5.55 22.16
N GLY A 156 -0.74 6.48 22.10
CA GLY A 156 0.27 6.69 23.14
C GLY A 156 1.29 5.54 23.27
N GLN A 157 1.40 4.68 22.27
CA GLN A 157 2.37 3.59 22.24
C GLN A 157 3.80 4.10 22.01
N VAL A 158 3.93 5.24 21.33
CA VAL A 158 5.18 5.95 21.10
C VAL A 158 4.95 7.45 21.37
N LYS A 159 6.02 8.19 21.63
CA LYS A 159 5.97 9.64 21.89
C LYS A 159 6.31 10.48 20.66
N ARG A 160 6.96 9.88 19.67
CA ARG A 160 7.39 10.58 18.45
C ARG A 160 7.45 9.66 17.25
N ILE A 161 7.39 10.28 16.07
CA ILE A 161 7.57 9.61 14.76
C ILE A 161 8.82 10.20 14.12
N ILE A 162 9.69 9.34 13.61
CA ILE A 162 10.87 9.73 12.86
C ILE A 162 10.83 9.08 11.49
N LEU A 163 10.82 9.92 10.47
CA LEU A 163 10.77 9.53 9.07
C LEU A 163 12.10 9.88 8.41
N THR A 164 12.74 8.89 7.83
CA THR A 164 14.04 9.10 7.21
C THR A 164 14.13 8.41 5.85
N ARG A 165 14.97 8.95 4.99
CA ARG A 165 15.23 8.44 3.66
C ARG A 165 16.71 8.62 3.34
N PRO A 166 17.37 7.69 2.64
CA PRO A 166 18.74 7.91 2.16
C PRO A 166 18.73 9.06 1.14
N ALA A 167 19.68 9.93 1.25
CA ALA A 167 19.95 10.92 0.22
C ALA A 167 20.70 10.23 -0.92
N VAL A 168 19.99 9.86 -1.98
CA VAL A 168 20.54 9.27 -3.19
C VAL A 168 20.39 10.27 -4.32
N GLU A 169 21.46 10.49 -5.03
CA GLU A 169 21.47 11.26 -6.27
C GLU A 169 20.98 10.36 -7.40
N ALA A 170 19.68 10.37 -7.68
CA ALA A 170 19.13 9.70 -8.87
C ALA A 170 19.55 10.50 -10.12
N GLY A 171 20.78 10.30 -10.60
CA GLY A 171 21.28 10.90 -11.84
C GLY A 171 21.55 12.41 -11.82
N GLU A 172 21.02 13.15 -10.85
CA GLU A 172 21.31 14.57 -10.62
C GLU A 172 22.02 14.71 -9.27
N SER A 173 23.24 15.25 -9.27
CA SER A 173 23.99 15.42 -8.03
C SER A 173 23.30 16.44 -7.13
N LEU A 174 23.02 16.08 -5.87
CA LEU A 174 22.50 16.99 -4.82
C LEU A 174 23.33 18.30 -4.73
N GLY A 175 24.55 18.29 -5.26
CA GLY A 175 25.40 19.45 -5.38
C GLY A 175 24.86 20.58 -6.24
N PHE A 176 23.97 20.31 -7.19
CA PHE A 176 23.35 21.33 -8.07
C PHE A 176 22.12 22.01 -7.49
N LEU A 177 21.49 21.44 -6.46
CA LEU A 177 20.33 22.09 -5.83
C LEU A 177 20.82 23.14 -4.82
N PRO A 178 20.24 24.36 -4.85
CA PRO A 178 20.52 25.38 -3.84
C PRO A 178 19.95 24.98 -2.47
N GLY A 179 20.55 25.44 -1.37
CA GLY A 179 20.06 25.21 -0.03
C GLY A 179 20.89 24.20 0.80
N ASP A 180 20.48 24.03 2.05
CA ASP A 180 21.10 23.04 2.93
C ASP A 180 20.66 21.60 2.59
N LEU A 181 21.25 20.61 3.27
CA LEU A 181 20.95 19.19 2.99
C LEU A 181 19.47 18.86 3.21
N LYS A 182 18.80 19.50 4.15
CA LYS A 182 17.37 19.31 4.45
C LYS A 182 16.50 19.84 3.30
N GLU A 183 16.79 21.04 2.83
CA GLU A 183 16.09 21.66 1.68
C GLU A 183 16.26 20.85 0.39
N LYS A 184 17.44 20.27 0.18
CA LYS A 184 17.74 19.42 -0.99
C LYS A 184 17.02 18.09 -0.97
N VAL A 185 16.76 17.51 0.20
CA VAL A 185 16.07 16.22 0.34
C VAL A 185 14.55 16.37 0.40
N ASP A 186 14.04 17.56 0.74
CA ASP A 186 12.61 17.82 0.93
C ASP A 186 11.72 17.40 -0.27
N PRO A 187 12.07 17.63 -1.54
CA PRO A 187 11.29 17.16 -2.68
C PRO A 187 11.09 15.64 -2.71
N TYR A 188 12.06 14.87 -2.26
CA TYR A 188 12.01 13.41 -2.23
C TYR A 188 11.16 12.87 -1.09
N LEU A 189 10.81 13.71 -0.11
CA LEU A 189 9.97 13.37 1.04
C LEU A 189 8.49 13.67 0.81
N ARG A 190 8.10 14.20 -0.36
CA ARG A 190 6.70 14.52 -0.69
C ARG A 190 5.73 13.37 -0.44
N PRO A 191 5.98 12.11 -0.82
CA PRO A 191 5.06 11.01 -0.54
C PRO A 191 4.77 10.83 0.96
N VAL A 192 5.75 11.12 1.81
CA VAL A 192 5.61 11.06 3.27
C VAL A 192 4.73 12.22 3.78
N TYR A 193 4.95 13.45 3.28
CA TYR A 193 4.10 14.60 3.61
C TYR A 193 2.66 14.38 3.17
N ASP A 194 2.45 13.88 1.95
CA ASP A 194 1.12 13.61 1.40
C ASP A 194 0.37 12.59 2.26
N ALA A 195 1.04 11.53 2.71
CA ALA A 195 0.47 10.55 3.62
C ALA A 195 0.10 11.18 4.97
N LEU A 196 1.00 11.97 5.58
CA LEU A 196 0.72 12.68 6.84
C LEU A 196 -0.46 13.66 6.69
N TYR A 197 -0.52 14.42 5.60
CA TYR A 197 -1.62 15.36 5.35
C TYR A 197 -2.95 14.65 5.13
N GLN A 198 -2.95 13.50 4.45
CA GLN A 198 -4.15 12.70 4.29
C GLN A 198 -4.66 12.16 5.62
N ILE A 199 -3.78 11.72 6.52
CA ILE A 199 -4.15 11.06 7.78
C ILE A 199 -4.46 12.07 8.89
N LEU A 200 -3.68 13.14 9.01
CA LEU A 200 -3.75 14.12 10.09
C LEU A 200 -4.37 15.46 9.68
N GLY A 201 -4.35 15.77 8.39
CA GLY A 201 -4.57 17.13 7.89
C GLY A 201 -3.30 17.98 8.02
N LYS A 202 -3.24 19.04 7.20
CA LYS A 202 -2.06 19.91 7.07
C LYS A 202 -1.72 20.63 8.39
N ASP A 203 -2.72 21.22 9.03
CA ASP A 203 -2.51 22.03 10.24
C ASP A 203 -2.00 21.20 11.42
N GLN A 204 -2.56 20.00 11.61
CA GLN A 204 -2.11 19.12 12.69
C GLN A 204 -0.72 18.58 12.41
N THR A 205 -0.41 18.22 11.17
CA THR A 205 0.94 17.78 10.77
C THR A 205 1.97 18.86 11.07
N THR A 206 1.71 20.11 10.63
CA THR A 206 2.61 21.23 10.88
C THR A 206 2.87 21.45 12.37
N ARG A 207 1.81 21.46 13.20
CA ARG A 207 1.96 21.61 14.66
C ARG A 207 2.79 20.50 15.30
N LEU A 208 2.62 19.25 14.85
CA LEU A 208 3.39 18.12 15.39
C LEU A 208 4.85 18.19 14.97
N MET A 209 5.13 18.70 13.76
CA MET A 209 6.50 18.94 13.31
C MET A 209 7.18 20.10 14.04
N GLU A 210 6.49 21.21 14.25
CA GLU A 210 6.98 22.35 15.05
C GLU A 210 7.31 21.95 16.50
N ARG A 211 6.59 20.99 17.04
CA ARG A 211 6.80 20.43 18.40
C ARG A 211 7.81 19.29 18.42
N GLU A 212 8.44 18.96 17.29
CA GLU A 212 9.38 17.85 17.13
C GLU A 212 8.80 16.46 17.50
N ILE A 213 7.46 16.34 17.52
CA ILE A 213 6.77 15.05 17.70
C ILE A 213 6.84 14.24 16.42
N ILE A 214 6.79 14.90 15.26
CA ILE A 214 7.08 14.31 13.95
C ILE A 214 8.37 14.95 13.43
N GLU A 215 9.38 14.15 13.20
CA GLU A 215 10.65 14.55 12.62
C GLU A 215 10.80 13.90 11.24
N ILE A 216 11.12 14.70 10.24
CA ILE A 216 11.48 14.23 8.89
C ILE A 216 12.90 14.69 8.63
N ALA A 217 13.83 13.74 8.44
CA ALA A 217 15.26 14.04 8.34
C ALA A 217 16.00 13.08 7.42
N PRO A 218 17.07 13.52 6.77
CA PRO A 218 17.99 12.64 6.04
C PRO A 218 18.56 11.55 6.94
N LEU A 219 18.81 10.36 6.37
CA LEU A 219 19.36 9.21 7.10
C LEU A 219 20.65 9.52 7.86
N ALA A 220 21.49 10.41 7.31
CA ALA A 220 22.74 10.81 7.95
C ALA A 220 22.55 11.42 9.34
N TYR A 221 21.40 12.04 9.62
CA TYR A 221 21.11 12.70 10.90
C TYR A 221 20.73 11.70 12.00
N MET A 222 20.60 10.43 11.67
CA MET A 222 20.36 9.36 12.65
C MET A 222 21.65 8.92 13.37
N ARG A 223 22.81 9.28 12.82
CA ARG A 223 24.09 8.86 13.38
C ARG A 223 24.31 9.38 14.80
N GLY A 224 24.75 8.50 15.72
CA GLY A 224 25.04 8.85 17.12
C GLY A 224 23.80 9.02 18.01
N ARG A 225 22.61 8.77 17.50
CA ARG A 225 21.34 8.87 18.27
C ARG A 225 20.94 7.50 18.82
N THR A 226 20.15 7.53 19.88
CA THR A 226 19.32 6.41 20.33
C THR A 226 17.88 6.86 20.27
N LEU A 227 17.02 6.08 19.60
CA LEU A 227 15.67 6.46 19.27
C LEU A 227 14.68 5.72 20.19
N ASP A 228 14.56 6.21 21.43
CA ASP A 228 13.63 5.66 22.41
C ASP A 228 12.22 6.22 22.22
N ASP A 229 11.20 5.45 22.64
CA ASP A 229 9.78 5.81 22.60
C ASP A 229 9.35 6.32 21.19
N ALA A 230 9.91 5.77 20.13
CA ALA A 230 9.77 6.29 18.78
C ALA A 230 9.24 5.25 17.80
N PHE A 231 8.44 5.71 16.84
CA PHE A 231 8.13 4.95 15.65
C PHE A 231 9.00 5.46 14.50
N VAL A 232 9.91 4.64 14.02
CA VAL A 232 10.95 5.04 13.07
C VAL A 232 10.71 4.40 11.72
N ILE A 233 10.73 5.18 10.64
CA ILE A 233 10.52 4.71 9.28
C ILE A 233 11.72 5.08 8.43
N LEU A 234 12.35 4.08 7.80
CA LEU A 234 13.30 4.26 6.72
C LEU A 234 12.61 3.88 5.40
N ASP A 235 12.41 4.85 4.54
CA ASP A 235 11.87 4.64 3.20
C ASP A 235 12.96 4.61 2.14
N GLU A 236 12.74 3.95 0.99
CA GLU A 236 13.71 3.75 -0.10
C GLU A 236 15.03 3.10 0.36
N ALA A 237 14.91 2.16 1.28
CA ALA A 237 16.03 1.52 1.97
C ALA A 237 16.98 0.73 1.04
N GLN A 238 16.53 0.33 -0.17
CA GLN A 238 17.38 -0.30 -1.19
C GLN A 238 18.57 0.59 -1.58
N ASN A 239 18.42 1.90 -1.39
CA ASN A 239 19.43 2.90 -1.70
C ASN A 239 20.36 3.23 -0.52
N THR A 240 20.40 2.40 0.51
CA THR A 240 21.39 2.48 1.58
C THR A 240 22.57 1.58 1.28
N THR A 241 23.75 2.01 1.71
CA THR A 241 24.91 1.12 1.81
C THR A 241 24.76 0.18 3.02
N ILE A 242 25.54 -0.91 3.06
CA ILE A 242 25.57 -1.83 4.21
C ILE A 242 25.88 -1.09 5.52
N MET A 243 26.82 -0.15 5.48
CA MET A 243 27.20 0.64 6.67
C MET A 243 26.06 1.57 7.13
N GLN A 244 25.35 2.20 6.20
CA GLN A 244 24.21 3.05 6.51
C GLN A 244 23.05 2.24 7.12
N MET A 245 22.72 1.08 6.54
CA MET A 245 21.70 0.17 7.07
C MET A 245 22.05 -0.29 8.49
N LYS A 246 23.27 -0.77 8.70
CA LYS A 246 23.73 -1.17 10.03
C LYS A 246 23.69 0.01 11.02
N MET A 247 24.17 1.18 10.61
CA MET A 247 24.11 2.39 11.42
C MET A 247 22.67 2.70 11.84
N PHE A 248 21.72 2.65 10.90
CA PHE A 248 20.31 2.93 11.15
C PHE A 248 19.67 1.93 12.10
N LEU A 249 19.76 0.63 11.80
CA LEU A 249 19.16 -0.43 12.61
C LEU A 249 19.64 -0.42 14.06
N THR A 250 20.89 -0.05 14.28
CA THR A 250 21.47 0.06 15.63
C THR A 250 21.05 1.35 16.38
N ARG A 251 20.16 2.16 15.82
CA ARG A 251 19.53 3.32 16.50
C ARG A 251 18.28 2.95 17.28
N LEU A 252 17.73 1.74 17.06
CA LEU A 252 16.54 1.28 17.75
C LEU A 252 16.75 1.38 19.27
N GLY A 253 15.91 2.17 19.93
CA GLY A 253 15.90 2.34 21.37
C GLY A 253 14.75 1.56 22.02
N PHE A 254 14.60 1.71 23.32
CA PHE A 254 13.54 1.05 24.09
C PHE A 254 12.16 1.61 23.75
N HIS A 255 11.14 0.76 23.79
CA HIS A 255 9.73 1.09 23.49
C HIS A 255 9.52 1.68 22.08
N SER A 256 10.36 1.27 21.14
CA SER A 256 10.35 1.78 19.78
C SER A 256 10.05 0.68 18.79
N LYS A 257 9.49 1.08 17.65
CA LYS A 257 9.29 0.23 16.47
C LYS A 257 9.99 0.83 15.27
N MET A 258 10.45 -0.04 14.40
CA MET A 258 11.18 0.34 13.20
C MET A 258 10.60 -0.32 11.96
N ILE A 259 10.33 0.47 10.93
CA ILE A 259 9.93 -0.01 9.61
C ILE A 259 11.01 0.34 8.60
N VAL A 260 11.35 -0.60 7.75
CA VAL A 260 12.31 -0.45 6.66
C VAL A 260 11.64 -0.84 5.35
N ASN A 261 11.29 0.14 4.54
CA ASN A 261 10.65 -0.08 3.24
C ASN A 261 11.63 0.07 2.09
N GLY A 262 11.51 -0.78 1.08
CA GLY A 262 12.31 -0.67 -0.13
C GLY A 262 11.83 -1.51 -1.30
N ASP A 263 12.41 -1.21 -2.46
CA ASP A 263 12.19 -1.92 -3.71
C ASP A 263 13.54 -2.36 -4.30
N ILE A 264 13.85 -3.65 -4.21
CA ILE A 264 15.14 -4.18 -4.70
C ILE A 264 15.29 -4.12 -6.22
N SER A 265 14.20 -3.83 -6.97
CA SER A 265 14.27 -3.62 -8.41
C SER A 265 14.69 -2.20 -8.80
N GLN A 266 14.64 -1.24 -7.84
CA GLN A 266 14.91 0.18 -8.05
C GLN A 266 16.14 0.65 -7.25
N ILE A 267 17.27 -0.01 -7.45
CA ILE A 267 18.53 0.33 -6.78
C ILE A 267 19.29 1.38 -7.61
N ASP A 268 19.40 2.59 -7.07
CA ASP A 268 20.12 3.72 -7.69
C ASP A 268 21.57 3.86 -7.20
N LEU A 269 22.05 2.93 -6.38
CA LEU A 269 23.43 2.91 -5.92
C LEU A 269 24.41 2.67 -7.08
N PRO A 270 25.65 3.19 -7.01
CA PRO A 270 26.71 2.86 -7.96
C PRO A 270 26.88 1.34 -8.08
N ARG A 271 27.21 0.85 -9.28
CA ARG A 271 27.28 -0.59 -9.61
C ARG A 271 28.21 -1.42 -8.71
N ASN A 272 29.19 -0.80 -8.08
CA ASN A 272 30.16 -1.43 -7.18
C ASN A 272 29.75 -1.35 -5.70
N VAL A 273 28.59 -0.76 -5.38
CA VAL A 273 28.09 -0.61 -4.01
C VAL A 273 26.95 -1.57 -3.77
N LYS A 274 27.10 -2.48 -2.81
CA LYS A 274 26.06 -3.44 -2.44
C LYS A 274 24.98 -2.75 -1.61
N SER A 275 23.71 -3.01 -1.94
CA SER A 275 22.56 -2.51 -1.19
C SER A 275 22.52 -3.07 0.23
N GLY A 276 22.37 -2.18 1.21
CA GLY A 276 22.21 -2.53 2.62
C GLY A 276 20.91 -3.29 2.90
N LEU A 277 19.85 -3.06 2.11
CA LEU A 277 18.60 -3.79 2.23
C LEU A 277 18.77 -5.28 1.89
N ILE A 278 19.46 -5.59 0.79
CA ILE A 278 19.76 -6.96 0.39
C ILE A 278 20.62 -7.66 1.43
N ASP A 279 21.68 -6.98 1.92
CA ASP A 279 22.57 -7.52 2.95
C ASP A 279 21.84 -7.78 4.27
N ALA A 280 20.96 -6.87 4.68
CA ALA A 280 20.15 -7.03 5.88
C ALA A 280 19.21 -8.25 5.79
N GLN A 281 18.56 -8.46 4.65
CA GLN A 281 17.68 -9.61 4.42
C GLN A 281 18.42 -10.94 4.57
N GLU A 282 19.66 -11.03 4.06
CA GLU A 282 20.48 -12.23 4.22
C GLU A 282 20.89 -12.50 5.67
N LYS A 283 21.26 -11.46 6.40
CA LYS A 283 21.86 -11.56 7.74
C LYS A 283 20.89 -11.63 8.90
N LEU A 284 19.72 -10.97 8.76
CA LEU A 284 18.80 -10.76 9.88
C LEU A 284 17.60 -11.70 9.88
N LYS A 285 17.43 -12.55 8.88
CA LYS A 285 16.27 -13.44 8.69
C LYS A 285 15.99 -14.42 9.85
N ASN A 286 16.97 -14.66 10.70
CA ASN A 286 16.83 -15.61 11.83
C ASN A 286 16.65 -14.89 13.19
N ILE A 287 16.45 -13.57 13.20
CA ILE A 287 16.21 -12.82 14.44
C ILE A 287 14.71 -12.73 14.65
N HIS A 288 14.21 -13.31 15.72
CA HIS A 288 12.78 -13.47 16.01
C HIS A 288 12.00 -12.14 16.08
N GLN A 289 12.65 -11.04 16.49
CA GLN A 289 12.02 -9.71 16.58
C GLN A 289 12.02 -8.95 15.25
N ILE A 290 12.56 -9.53 14.19
CA ILE A 290 12.66 -8.93 12.86
C ILE A 290 11.87 -9.78 11.87
N ASP A 291 11.02 -9.14 11.09
CA ASP A 291 10.27 -9.83 10.04
C ASP A 291 10.45 -9.17 8.67
N PHE A 292 10.30 -9.97 7.61
CA PHE A 292 10.46 -9.57 6.22
C PHE A 292 9.19 -9.90 5.45
N VAL A 293 8.42 -8.87 5.10
CA VAL A 293 7.20 -8.99 4.31
C VAL A 293 7.49 -8.64 2.86
N HIS A 294 7.19 -9.56 1.96
CA HIS A 294 7.39 -9.39 0.53
C HIS A 294 6.07 -9.06 -0.15
N PHE A 295 6.04 -7.90 -0.79
CA PHE A 295 4.96 -7.49 -1.68
C PHE A 295 5.26 -7.95 -3.11
N SER A 296 4.21 -8.24 -3.84
CA SER A 296 4.26 -8.64 -5.24
C SER A 296 3.45 -7.71 -6.13
N ALA A 297 3.44 -7.96 -7.44
CA ALA A 297 2.58 -7.23 -8.37
C ALA A 297 1.08 -7.35 -8.03
N LYS A 298 0.65 -8.44 -7.37
CA LYS A 298 -0.73 -8.62 -6.89
C LYS A 298 -1.15 -7.60 -5.83
N ASP A 299 -0.20 -7.00 -5.13
CA ASP A 299 -0.44 -5.99 -4.09
C ASP A 299 -0.51 -4.56 -4.64
N VAL A 300 -0.33 -4.38 -5.94
CA VAL A 300 -0.53 -3.09 -6.61
C VAL A 300 -2.01 -2.94 -6.95
N VAL A 301 -2.65 -1.89 -6.44
CA VAL A 301 -4.06 -1.56 -6.73
C VAL A 301 -4.08 -0.25 -7.52
N PRO A 302 -3.86 -0.30 -8.85
CA PRO A 302 -3.83 0.89 -9.67
C PRO A 302 -5.25 1.42 -9.92
N HIS A 303 -5.34 2.70 -10.25
CA HIS A 303 -6.58 3.21 -10.85
C HIS A 303 -6.89 2.44 -12.17
N PRO A 304 -8.16 2.11 -12.49
CA PRO A 304 -8.50 1.32 -13.69
C PRO A 304 -7.85 1.84 -14.97
N VAL A 305 -7.87 3.16 -15.19
CA VAL A 305 -7.19 3.77 -16.36
C VAL A 305 -5.68 3.56 -16.32
N VAL A 306 -5.04 3.59 -15.15
CA VAL A 306 -3.60 3.33 -15.02
C VAL A 306 -3.29 1.88 -15.37
N ALA A 307 -4.13 0.93 -14.96
CA ALA A 307 -4.00 -0.47 -15.35
C ALA A 307 -4.08 -0.65 -16.87
N GLN A 308 -5.03 0.04 -17.55
CA GLN A 308 -5.15 0.04 -19.01
C GLN A 308 -3.91 0.66 -19.69
N ILE A 309 -3.39 1.76 -19.16
CA ILE A 309 -2.16 2.39 -19.67
C ILE A 309 -0.98 1.41 -19.59
N ILE A 310 -0.77 0.77 -18.44
CA ILE A 310 0.31 -0.21 -18.24
C ILE A 310 0.20 -1.33 -19.27
N ARG A 311 -0.97 -1.94 -19.42
CA ARG A 311 -1.21 -3.00 -20.42
C ARG A 311 -0.89 -2.53 -21.85
N ALA A 312 -1.32 -1.31 -22.22
CA ALA A 312 -1.08 -0.77 -23.55
C ALA A 312 0.42 -0.60 -23.87
N TYR A 313 1.23 -0.20 -22.89
CA TYR A 313 2.68 -0.09 -23.06
C TYR A 313 3.38 -1.45 -23.08
N GLU A 314 2.94 -2.42 -22.29
CA GLU A 314 3.48 -3.79 -22.30
C GLU A 314 3.24 -4.48 -23.66
N TYR A 315 2.03 -4.40 -24.24
CA TYR A 315 1.73 -4.92 -25.58
C TYR A 315 2.61 -4.31 -26.68
N SER A 316 2.95 -3.02 -26.55
CA SER A 316 3.80 -2.34 -27.54
C SER A 316 5.26 -2.80 -27.49
N THR A 317 5.71 -3.35 -26.37
CA THR A 317 7.09 -3.82 -26.18
C THR A 317 7.26 -5.25 -26.73
N GLU A 318 6.23 -6.09 -26.64
CA GLU A 318 6.25 -7.46 -27.20
C GLU A 318 6.20 -7.45 -28.73
N VAL A 319 5.41 -6.55 -29.34
CA VAL A 319 5.31 -6.43 -30.82
C VAL A 319 6.56 -5.82 -31.46
N ALA A 320 7.42 -5.14 -30.70
CA ALA A 320 8.67 -4.55 -31.19
C ALA A 320 9.86 -5.53 -31.17
N HIS A 321 9.69 -6.73 -30.65
CA HIS A 321 10.72 -7.77 -30.55
C HIS A 321 10.47 -9.01 -31.44
N ASP A 322 9.37 -9.03 -32.22
CA ASP A 322 9.11 -9.95 -33.32
C ASP A 322 9.42 -9.26 -34.67
#